data_edc5a2f19e4dd599f3efc4a732959284
#
_entry.id   edc5a2f19e4dd599f3efc4a732959284
#
_cell.length_a   1.000
_cell.length_b   1.000
_cell.length_c   1.000
_cell.angle_alpha   90.00
_cell.angle_beta   90.00
_cell.angle_gamma   90.00
#
_symmetry.space_group_name_H-M   'P 1'
#
loop_
_entity.id
_entity.type
_entity.pdbx_description
1 polymer ?
#
loop_
_entity_poly.entity_id
_entity_poly.type
_entity_poly.pdbx_seq_one_letter_code
_entity_poly.pdbx_strand_id
1 'polypeptide(L)'
;MSERVAEIRRTTKETDLYLRVDLDGRGEARVKTGIGFFDHMLEALARHGLLDLTVEAQGDLHVDGHHTVEDTGIALGTAIARALGDRAGIRRYGDALVPLDDALVRAVVDVSGRPYLHYAIEIPKWQMLGDYDVFLTPEFFRALVLNAGLTAHLDLVRGDNPHHIVEAAFKAFARALDAATSIDPRVAGVPSTKGTL
;
A
#
# COMPACT_ATOMS: atom_id res chain seq x y z
N MET A 1 18.10 -17.18 -0.76
CA MET A 1 17.47 -15.96 -1.30
C MET A 1 17.80 -14.85 -0.32
N SER A 2 18.13 -13.65 -0.79
CA SER A 2 18.30 -12.49 0.11
C SER A 2 16.96 -12.17 0.77
N GLU A 3 16.99 -11.77 2.04
CA GLU A 3 15.79 -11.31 2.74
C GLU A 3 15.20 -10.11 1.99
N ARG A 4 13.90 -10.16 1.69
CA ARG A 4 13.18 -9.06 1.04
C ARG A 4 12.61 -8.10 2.10
N VAL A 5 13.53 -7.54 2.87
CA VAL A 5 13.28 -6.63 3.99
C VAL A 5 13.88 -5.28 3.72
N ALA A 6 13.19 -4.22 4.08
CA ALA A 6 13.73 -2.86 4.03
C ALA A 6 13.25 -2.00 5.19
N GLU A 7 14.11 -1.07 5.59
CA GLU A 7 13.82 -0.07 6.61
C GLU A 7 14.01 1.34 6.03
N ILE A 8 13.11 2.24 6.41
CA ILE A 8 13.13 3.65 6.06
C ILE A 8 13.05 4.48 7.34
N ARG A 9 13.90 5.49 7.44
CA ARG A 9 13.73 6.61 8.35
C ARG A 9 13.57 7.87 7.51
N ARG A 10 12.51 8.63 7.79
CA ARG A 10 12.19 9.87 7.11
C ARG A 10 11.82 10.93 8.13
N THR A 11 12.60 11.98 8.17
CA THR A 11 12.37 13.13 9.06
C THR A 11 12.27 14.38 8.20
N THR A 12 11.19 15.12 8.34
CA THR A 12 10.95 16.42 7.73
C THR A 12 10.71 17.46 8.83
N LYS A 13 10.21 18.63 8.49
CA LYS A 13 9.74 19.61 9.50
C LYS A 13 8.33 19.26 10.02
N GLU A 14 7.63 18.41 9.32
CA GLU A 14 6.22 18.08 9.52
C GLU A 14 6.03 16.69 10.14
N THR A 15 6.96 15.75 9.83
CA THR A 15 6.84 14.35 10.27
C THR A 15 8.20 13.78 10.69
N ASP A 16 8.18 12.86 11.64
CA ASP A 16 9.28 11.94 11.97
C ASP A 16 8.76 10.51 11.91
N LEU A 17 9.33 9.70 11.00
CA LEU A 17 8.78 8.40 10.65
C LEU A 17 9.87 7.33 10.58
N TYR A 18 9.59 6.18 11.21
CA TYR A 18 10.28 4.93 11.01
C TYR A 18 9.33 3.88 10.42
N LEU A 19 9.79 3.19 9.40
CA LEU A 19 9.04 2.12 8.75
C LEU A 19 9.95 0.94 8.42
N ARG A 20 9.48 -0.28 8.71
CA ARG A 20 10.09 -1.54 8.27
C ARG A 20 9.04 -2.39 7.59
N VAL A 21 9.39 -2.96 6.43
CA VAL A 21 8.57 -3.94 5.71
C VAL A 21 9.36 -5.21 5.44
N ASP A 22 8.70 -6.36 5.57
CA ASP A 22 9.18 -7.66 5.13
C ASP A 22 8.13 -8.23 4.16
N LEU A 23 8.51 -8.41 2.90
CA LEU A 23 7.59 -8.88 1.85
C LEU A 23 7.32 -10.39 1.94
N ASP A 24 8.13 -11.14 2.68
CA ASP A 24 7.96 -12.57 2.94
C ASP A 24 7.43 -12.86 4.35
N GLY A 25 6.69 -11.88 4.90
CA GLY A 25 6.11 -11.93 6.24
C GLY A 25 4.92 -12.88 6.39
N ARG A 26 4.23 -12.72 7.51
CA ARG A 26 3.02 -13.50 7.87
C ARG A 26 1.80 -12.62 8.14
N GLY A 27 1.90 -11.33 7.83
CA GLY A 27 0.87 -10.34 8.09
C GLY A 27 0.88 -9.83 9.54
N GLU A 28 2.04 -9.80 10.19
CA GLU A 28 2.20 -9.19 11.51
C GLU A 28 2.39 -7.68 11.36
N ALA A 29 1.62 -6.91 12.13
CA ALA A 29 1.66 -5.45 12.08
C ALA A 29 1.92 -4.83 13.45
N ARG A 30 2.75 -3.77 13.47
CA ARG A 30 2.94 -2.86 14.60
C ARG A 30 2.86 -1.45 14.06
N VAL A 31 1.70 -0.82 14.18
CA VAL A 31 1.43 0.47 13.56
C VAL A 31 1.03 1.49 14.61
N LYS A 32 1.63 2.67 14.52
CA LYS A 32 1.32 3.81 15.37
C LYS A 32 1.58 5.11 14.59
N THR A 33 0.54 5.64 13.95
CA THR A 33 0.60 6.93 13.25
C THR A 33 -0.06 8.07 14.02
N GLY A 34 -0.85 7.74 15.03
CA GLY A 34 -1.69 8.70 15.76
C GLY A 34 -3.05 8.92 15.12
N ILE A 35 -3.36 8.27 13.99
CA ILE A 35 -4.65 8.33 13.29
C ILE A 35 -5.25 6.92 13.33
N GLY A 36 -6.18 6.68 14.26
CA GLY A 36 -6.65 5.32 14.59
C GLY A 36 -7.21 4.52 13.42
N PHE A 37 -8.02 5.16 12.55
CA PHE A 37 -8.53 4.48 11.37
C PHE A 37 -7.42 4.16 10.35
N PHE A 38 -6.45 5.03 10.18
CA PHE A 38 -5.33 4.78 9.29
C PHE A 38 -4.42 3.65 9.81
N ASP A 39 -4.19 3.59 11.13
CA ASP A 39 -3.49 2.47 11.76
C ASP A 39 -4.19 1.14 11.40
N HIS A 40 -5.51 1.08 11.56
CA HIS A 40 -6.31 -0.09 11.18
C HIS A 40 -6.20 -0.43 9.68
N MET A 41 -6.15 0.56 8.80
CA MET A 41 -5.96 0.33 7.35
C MET A 41 -4.58 -0.26 7.03
N LEU A 42 -3.52 0.20 7.68
CA LEU A 42 -2.17 -0.34 7.52
C LEU A 42 -2.06 -1.76 8.11
N GLU A 43 -2.72 -2.05 9.22
CA GLU A 43 -2.84 -3.40 9.77
C GLU A 43 -3.59 -4.34 8.80
N ALA A 44 -4.68 -3.86 8.19
CA ALA A 44 -5.41 -4.62 7.17
C ALA A 44 -4.54 -4.87 5.93
N LEU A 45 -3.75 -3.87 5.49
CA LEU A 45 -2.81 -4.02 4.38
C LEU A 45 -1.76 -5.08 4.70
N ALA A 46 -1.15 -5.05 5.87
CA ALA A 46 -0.18 -6.04 6.30
C ALA A 46 -0.79 -7.45 6.35
N ARG A 47 -1.92 -7.58 7.01
CA ARG A 47 -2.60 -8.88 7.22
C ARG A 47 -3.02 -9.53 5.91
N HIS A 48 -3.60 -8.79 5.00
CA HIS A 48 -4.12 -9.32 3.73
C HIS A 48 -3.08 -9.40 2.63
N GLY A 49 -1.98 -8.63 2.74
CA GLY A 49 -0.81 -8.72 1.87
C GLY A 49 0.26 -9.69 2.35
N LEU A 50 0.04 -10.36 3.50
CA LEU A 50 0.99 -11.30 4.12
C LEU A 50 2.40 -10.71 4.30
N LEU A 51 2.51 -9.40 4.42
CA LEU A 51 3.76 -8.71 4.71
C LEU A 51 3.82 -8.35 6.21
N ASP A 52 5.01 -8.38 6.81
CA ASP A 52 5.18 -7.86 8.16
C ASP A 52 5.51 -6.37 8.09
N LEU A 53 4.81 -5.56 8.88
CA LEU A 53 4.88 -4.10 8.81
C LEU A 53 5.07 -3.49 10.19
N THR A 54 6.09 -2.66 10.33
CA THR A 54 6.24 -1.76 11.47
C THR A 54 6.20 -0.32 10.99
N VAL A 55 5.34 0.50 11.59
CA VAL A 55 5.23 1.94 11.33
C VAL A 55 5.15 2.69 12.66
N GLU A 56 6.08 3.60 12.85
CA GLU A 56 6.05 4.57 13.94
C GLU A 56 6.16 5.97 13.31
N ALA A 57 5.10 6.75 13.39
CA ALA A 57 5.07 8.11 12.82
C ALA A 57 4.60 9.12 13.88
N GLN A 58 5.26 10.26 13.90
CA GLN A 58 4.86 11.45 14.62
C GLN A 58 4.75 12.58 13.62
N GLY A 59 3.53 13.02 13.34
CA GLY A 59 3.26 14.13 12.43
C GLY A 59 2.59 15.30 13.13
N ASP A 60 2.44 16.38 12.40
CA ASP A 60 1.79 17.63 12.82
C ASP A 60 0.25 17.53 12.78
N LEU A 61 -0.30 16.50 13.42
CA LEU A 61 -1.74 16.20 13.46
C LEU A 61 -2.63 17.34 13.97
N HIS A 62 -2.01 18.36 14.62
CA HIS A 62 -2.70 19.58 15.00
C HIS A 62 -3.05 20.47 13.79
N VAL A 63 -2.42 20.24 12.64
CA VAL A 63 -2.79 20.84 11.35
C VAL A 63 -3.87 19.99 10.71
N ASP A 64 -3.51 18.77 10.28
CA ASP A 64 -4.40 17.69 9.83
C ASP A 64 -3.62 16.37 9.69
N GLY A 65 -4.25 15.35 9.10
CA GLY A 65 -3.61 14.04 8.87
C GLY A 65 -2.82 13.92 7.55
N HIS A 66 -2.83 14.95 6.70
CA HIS A 66 -2.32 14.86 5.32
C HIS A 66 -0.85 14.45 5.27
N HIS A 67 0.03 15.23 5.94
CA HIS A 67 1.47 14.98 5.91
C HIS A 67 1.83 13.60 6.47
N THR A 68 1.16 13.17 7.55
CA THR A 68 1.37 11.84 8.15
C THR A 68 1.00 10.72 7.17
N VAL A 69 -0.15 10.83 6.51
CA VAL A 69 -0.66 9.84 5.57
C VAL A 69 0.20 9.77 4.31
N GLU A 70 0.54 10.92 3.73
CA GLU A 70 1.38 11.00 2.53
C GLU A 70 2.80 10.49 2.80
N ASP A 71 3.47 10.96 3.86
CA ASP A 71 4.83 10.53 4.20
C ASP A 71 4.91 9.05 4.55
N THR A 72 3.87 8.48 5.18
CA THR A 72 3.77 7.03 5.37
C THR A 72 3.67 6.30 4.04
N GLY A 73 2.90 6.81 3.09
CA GLY A 73 2.82 6.28 1.72
C GLY A 73 4.16 6.33 0.99
N ILE A 74 4.88 7.45 1.07
CA ILE A 74 6.23 7.63 0.51
C ILE A 74 7.20 6.61 1.10
N ALA A 75 7.23 6.48 2.43
CA ALA A 75 8.14 5.59 3.13
C ALA A 75 7.84 4.12 2.80
N LEU A 76 6.57 3.72 2.80
CA LEU A 76 6.16 2.35 2.47
C LEU A 76 6.48 2.01 1.01
N GLY A 77 6.19 2.91 0.07
CA GLY A 77 6.53 2.73 -1.33
C GLY A 77 8.04 2.57 -1.54
N THR A 78 8.84 3.42 -0.90
CA THR A 78 10.31 3.35 -0.94
C THR A 78 10.83 2.04 -0.34
N ALA A 79 10.24 1.59 0.79
CA ALA A 79 10.63 0.33 1.43
C ALA A 79 10.31 -0.87 0.54
N ILE A 80 9.12 -0.91 -0.07
CA ILE A 80 8.73 -1.96 -1.03
C ILE A 80 9.70 -2.00 -2.21
N ALA A 81 10.02 -0.85 -2.81
CA ALA A 81 10.98 -0.79 -3.92
C ALA A 81 12.36 -1.36 -3.55
N ARG A 82 12.85 -1.02 -2.34
CA ARG A 82 14.14 -1.54 -1.83
C ARG A 82 14.10 -3.04 -1.54
N ALA A 83 13.02 -3.52 -0.92
CA ALA A 83 12.84 -4.92 -0.60
C ALA A 83 12.69 -5.80 -1.85
N LEU A 84 12.10 -5.28 -2.93
CA LEU A 84 12.00 -5.96 -4.23
C LEU A 84 13.36 -6.10 -4.95
N GLY A 85 14.33 -5.26 -4.64
CA GLY A 85 15.65 -5.31 -5.25
C GLY A 85 15.59 -5.25 -6.78
N ASP A 86 16.17 -6.23 -7.45
CA ASP A 86 16.22 -6.35 -8.91
C ASP A 86 14.91 -6.90 -9.53
N ARG A 87 13.92 -7.24 -8.71
CA ARG A 87 12.63 -7.81 -9.12
C ARG A 87 12.71 -9.15 -9.85
N ALA A 88 13.80 -9.90 -9.65
CA ALA A 88 13.98 -11.22 -10.24
C ALA A 88 13.07 -12.26 -9.58
N GLY A 89 12.54 -13.18 -10.37
CA GLY A 89 11.75 -14.31 -9.90
C GLY A 89 10.34 -14.00 -9.42
N ILE A 90 9.89 -12.75 -9.43
CA ILE A 90 8.53 -12.38 -9.01
C ILE A 90 7.50 -12.69 -10.11
N ARG A 91 6.23 -12.83 -9.72
CA ARG A 91 5.11 -12.95 -10.68
C ARG A 91 4.90 -11.68 -11.50
N ARG A 92 5.24 -10.53 -10.94
CA ARG A 92 5.11 -9.20 -11.53
C ARG A 92 3.69 -8.64 -11.54
N TYR A 93 2.70 -9.43 -11.94
CA TYR A 93 1.30 -9.01 -12.01
C TYR A 93 0.49 -9.65 -10.90
N GLY A 94 -0.39 -8.88 -10.30
CA GLY A 94 -1.35 -9.36 -9.34
C GLY A 94 -2.66 -8.58 -9.45
N ASP A 95 -3.75 -9.27 -9.18
CA ASP A 95 -5.08 -8.66 -9.11
C ASP A 95 -5.89 -9.26 -7.97
N ALA A 96 -6.85 -8.48 -7.49
CA ALA A 96 -7.82 -8.94 -6.52
C ALA A 96 -9.14 -8.19 -6.67
N LEU A 97 -10.22 -8.92 -6.42
CA LEU A 97 -11.56 -8.38 -6.28
C LEU A 97 -12.03 -8.73 -4.86
N VAL A 98 -12.18 -7.72 -4.00
CA VAL A 98 -12.43 -7.91 -2.57
C VAL A 98 -13.75 -7.30 -2.15
N PRO A 99 -14.68 -8.08 -1.58
CA PRO A 99 -15.90 -7.56 -0.99
C PRO A 99 -15.69 -7.20 0.49
N LEU A 100 -16.42 -6.21 0.94
CA LEU A 100 -16.70 -5.95 2.34
C LEU A 100 -18.14 -5.44 2.45
N ASP A 101 -19.03 -6.31 2.91
CA ASP A 101 -20.47 -6.09 2.97
C ASP A 101 -21.04 -5.51 1.64
N ASP A 102 -21.46 -4.24 1.62
CA ASP A 102 -21.98 -3.56 0.43
C ASP A 102 -20.92 -3.17 -0.58
N ALA A 103 -19.66 -3.00 -0.13
CA ALA A 103 -18.57 -2.58 -0.98
C ALA A 103 -17.91 -3.73 -1.73
N LEU A 104 -17.51 -3.46 -2.97
CA LEU A 104 -16.70 -4.36 -3.80
C LEU A 104 -15.67 -3.51 -4.54
N VAL A 105 -14.38 -3.77 -4.27
CA VAL A 105 -13.26 -3.05 -4.89
C VAL A 105 -12.37 -4.01 -5.66
N ARG A 106 -11.95 -3.58 -6.84
CA ARG A 106 -10.95 -4.25 -7.68
C ARG A 106 -9.62 -3.51 -7.56
N ALA A 107 -8.53 -4.25 -7.42
CA ALA A 107 -7.17 -3.74 -7.54
C ALA A 107 -6.36 -4.59 -8.53
N VAL A 108 -5.53 -3.93 -9.35
CA VAL A 108 -4.60 -4.58 -10.28
C VAL A 108 -3.24 -3.90 -10.12
N VAL A 109 -2.17 -4.68 -9.96
CA VAL A 109 -0.80 -4.20 -9.75
C VAL A 109 0.15 -4.81 -10.79
N ASP A 110 0.98 -3.98 -11.41
CA ASP A 110 2.16 -4.38 -12.19
C ASP A 110 3.42 -3.79 -11.53
N VAL A 111 4.34 -4.64 -11.12
CA VAL A 111 5.67 -4.23 -10.62
C VAL A 111 6.54 -3.83 -11.81
N SER A 112 6.13 -2.75 -12.46
CA SER A 112 6.61 -2.34 -13.79
C SER A 112 7.88 -1.48 -13.80
N GLY A 113 8.27 -0.90 -12.66
CA GLY A 113 9.28 0.16 -12.61
C GLY A 113 8.82 1.50 -13.22
N ARG A 114 7.59 1.59 -13.68
CA ARG A 114 6.97 2.79 -14.26
C ARG A 114 5.79 3.21 -13.39
N PRO A 115 5.97 4.20 -12.51
CA PRO A 115 4.94 4.59 -11.57
C PRO A 115 3.72 5.18 -12.26
N TYR A 116 2.55 4.62 -11.98
CA TYR A 116 1.27 5.12 -12.46
C TYR A 116 0.15 4.65 -11.53
N LEU A 117 -0.70 5.56 -11.09
CA LEU A 117 -1.91 5.25 -10.33
C LEU A 117 -3.14 5.68 -11.11
N HIS A 118 -4.04 4.72 -11.39
CA HIS A 118 -5.44 4.98 -11.71
C HIS A 118 -6.27 4.72 -10.44
N TYR A 119 -6.86 5.77 -9.90
CA TYR A 119 -7.71 5.68 -8.72
C TYR A 119 -9.13 6.11 -9.08
N ALA A 120 -10.01 5.13 -9.28
CA ALA A 120 -11.42 5.32 -9.66
C ALA A 120 -12.33 4.83 -8.51
N ILE A 121 -12.04 5.30 -7.30
CA ILE A 121 -12.87 5.05 -6.12
C ILE A 121 -13.52 6.38 -5.73
N GLU A 122 -14.75 6.58 -6.19
CA GLU A 122 -15.57 7.72 -5.78
C GLU A 122 -16.30 7.37 -4.49
N ILE A 123 -16.01 8.12 -3.42
CA ILE A 123 -16.72 7.97 -2.15
C ILE A 123 -17.97 8.86 -2.22
N PRO A 124 -19.19 8.28 -2.09
CA PRO A 124 -20.43 8.99 -2.37
C PRO A 124 -20.68 10.21 -1.47
N LYS A 125 -20.10 10.18 -0.27
CA LYS A 125 -20.19 11.28 0.70
C LYS A 125 -18.87 11.46 1.40
N TRP A 126 -18.42 12.72 1.50
CA TRP A 126 -17.33 13.07 2.39
C TRP A 126 -17.66 12.68 3.83
N GLN A 127 -16.73 12.04 4.50
CA GLN A 127 -16.88 11.62 5.88
C GLN A 127 -15.53 11.54 6.57
N MET A 128 -15.51 11.96 7.84
CA MET A 128 -14.45 11.60 8.77
C MET A 128 -14.71 10.20 9.33
N LEU A 129 -13.71 9.35 9.34
CA LEU A 129 -13.72 8.04 10.00
C LEU A 129 -12.81 8.10 11.21
N GLY A 130 -13.37 8.46 12.38
CA GLY A 130 -12.57 8.92 13.50
C GLY A 130 -11.83 10.22 13.14
N ASP A 131 -10.51 10.21 13.26
CA ASP A 131 -9.63 11.32 12.90
C ASP A 131 -9.07 11.23 11.46
N TYR A 132 -9.62 10.34 10.64
CA TYR A 132 -9.20 10.12 9.26
C TYR A 132 -10.18 10.71 8.25
N ASP A 133 -9.70 11.62 7.42
CA ASP A 133 -10.45 12.11 6.26
C ASP A 133 -10.34 11.10 5.12
N VAL A 134 -11.49 10.61 4.63
CA VAL A 134 -11.54 9.62 3.53
C VAL A 134 -10.86 10.11 2.25
N PHE A 135 -10.76 11.43 2.05
CA PHE A 135 -10.06 12.00 0.90
C PHE A 135 -8.53 11.92 0.98
N LEU A 136 -7.98 11.50 2.11
CA LEU A 136 -6.55 11.18 2.23
C LEU A 136 -6.21 9.79 1.64
N THR A 137 -7.21 8.94 1.41
CA THR A 137 -7.00 7.60 0.84
C THR A 137 -6.29 7.63 -0.54
N PRO A 138 -6.72 8.44 -1.52
CA PRO A 138 -6.01 8.55 -2.79
C PRO A 138 -4.59 9.13 -2.64
N GLU A 139 -4.36 10.02 -1.68
CA GLU A 139 -3.02 10.58 -1.42
C GLU A 139 -2.05 9.50 -0.92
N PHE A 140 -2.50 8.65 0.02
CA PHE A 140 -1.73 7.49 0.46
C PHE A 140 -1.35 6.57 -0.69
N PHE A 141 -2.33 6.14 -1.50
CA PHE A 141 -2.06 5.23 -2.62
C PHE A 141 -1.18 5.87 -3.69
N ARG A 142 -1.36 7.17 -3.95
CA ARG A 142 -0.51 7.91 -4.88
C ARG A 142 0.95 7.92 -4.40
N ALA A 143 1.17 8.31 -3.16
CA ALA A 143 2.49 8.35 -2.56
C ALA A 143 3.16 6.97 -2.57
N LEU A 144 2.43 5.92 -2.16
CA LEU A 144 2.93 4.55 -2.16
C LEU A 144 3.29 4.07 -3.58
N VAL A 145 2.37 4.15 -4.52
CA VAL A 145 2.52 3.62 -5.88
C VAL A 145 3.66 4.31 -6.63
N LEU A 146 3.77 5.64 -6.51
CA LEU A 146 4.82 6.41 -7.16
C LEU A 146 6.21 6.05 -6.61
N ASN A 147 6.34 5.91 -5.29
CA ASN A 147 7.63 5.63 -4.66
C ASN A 147 8.02 4.14 -4.74
N ALA A 148 7.06 3.23 -4.88
CA ALA A 148 7.33 1.81 -5.12
C ALA A 148 7.66 1.50 -6.59
N GLY A 149 7.43 2.42 -7.52
CA GLY A 149 7.61 2.20 -8.94
C GLY A 149 6.60 1.20 -9.50
N LEU A 150 5.37 1.23 -8.99
CA LEU A 150 4.29 0.34 -9.43
C LEU A 150 3.38 1.03 -10.45
N THR A 151 2.77 0.25 -11.31
CA THR A 151 1.53 0.62 -11.98
C THR A 151 0.38 -0.01 -11.20
N ALA A 152 -0.58 0.78 -10.74
CA ALA A 152 -1.73 0.28 -10.00
C ALA A 152 -3.05 0.88 -10.52
N HIS A 153 -4.08 0.05 -10.56
CA HIS A 153 -5.46 0.45 -10.84
C HIS A 153 -6.35 0.01 -9.68
N LEU A 154 -7.09 0.95 -9.10
CA LEU A 154 -8.07 0.70 -8.06
C LEU A 154 -9.43 1.23 -8.53
N ASP A 155 -10.41 0.34 -8.59
CA ASP A 155 -11.75 0.64 -9.07
C ASP A 155 -12.80 0.23 -8.04
N LEU A 156 -13.69 1.15 -7.68
CA LEU A 156 -14.92 0.84 -6.96
C LEU A 156 -15.93 0.21 -7.94
N VAL A 157 -16.25 -1.06 -7.74
CA VAL A 157 -17.28 -1.73 -8.52
C VAL A 157 -18.66 -1.35 -8.02
N ARG A 158 -18.82 -1.28 -6.69
CA ARG A 158 -20.01 -0.78 -5.98
C ARG A 158 -19.72 -0.60 -4.49
N GLY A 159 -20.55 0.18 -3.81
CA GLY A 159 -20.53 0.41 -2.37
C GLY A 159 -21.03 1.79 -2.03
N ASP A 160 -21.64 1.92 -0.86
CA ASP A 160 -22.19 3.19 -0.38
C ASP A 160 -21.59 3.62 0.96
N ASN A 161 -21.10 2.67 1.78
CA ASN A 161 -20.49 2.94 3.07
C ASN A 161 -18.99 3.33 2.91
N PRO A 162 -18.58 4.57 3.24
CA PRO A 162 -17.20 5.02 3.10
C PRO A 162 -16.18 4.16 3.84
N HIS A 163 -16.49 3.66 5.04
CA HIS A 163 -15.63 2.76 5.80
C HIS A 163 -15.37 1.47 5.02
N HIS A 164 -16.44 0.82 4.55
CA HIS A 164 -16.33 -0.44 3.79
C HIS A 164 -15.57 -0.26 2.48
N ILE A 165 -15.81 0.87 1.78
CA ILE A 165 -15.12 1.18 0.53
C ILE A 165 -13.61 1.34 0.75
N VAL A 166 -13.21 2.15 1.73
CA VAL A 166 -11.80 2.40 2.03
C VAL A 166 -11.11 1.11 2.48
N GLU A 167 -11.70 0.37 3.41
CA GLU A 167 -11.11 -0.88 3.90
C GLU A 167 -11.03 -1.95 2.81
N ALA A 168 -12.05 -2.07 1.95
CA ALA A 168 -12.00 -2.96 0.79
C ALA A 168 -10.90 -2.57 -0.19
N ALA A 169 -10.62 -1.27 -0.37
CA ALA A 169 -9.53 -0.79 -1.22
C ALA A 169 -8.16 -1.20 -0.67
N PHE A 170 -7.90 -1.03 0.62
CA PHE A 170 -6.66 -1.48 1.25
C PHE A 170 -6.47 -2.99 1.15
N LYS A 171 -7.52 -3.78 1.41
CA LYS A 171 -7.50 -5.24 1.30
C LYS A 171 -7.28 -5.71 -0.15
N ALA A 172 -7.95 -5.09 -1.12
CA ALA A 172 -7.80 -5.44 -2.53
C ALA A 172 -6.38 -5.14 -3.02
N PHE A 173 -5.85 -3.95 -2.70
CA PHE A 173 -4.49 -3.59 -3.05
C PHE A 173 -3.47 -4.52 -2.38
N ALA A 174 -3.64 -4.83 -1.09
CA ALA A 174 -2.77 -5.74 -0.36
C ALA A 174 -2.66 -7.11 -1.02
N ARG A 175 -3.80 -7.72 -1.38
CA ARG A 175 -3.83 -9.03 -2.07
C ARG A 175 -3.24 -8.98 -3.47
N ALA A 176 -3.50 -7.90 -4.22
CA ALA A 176 -2.91 -7.71 -5.54
C ALA A 176 -1.39 -7.54 -5.46
N LEU A 177 -0.91 -6.79 -4.45
CA LEU A 177 0.52 -6.60 -4.19
C LEU A 177 1.20 -7.91 -3.80
N ASP A 178 0.63 -8.69 -2.87
CA ASP A 178 1.13 -10.02 -2.49
C ASP A 178 1.26 -10.93 -3.71
N ALA A 179 0.21 -11.03 -4.52
CA ALA A 179 0.24 -11.82 -5.75
C ALA A 179 1.34 -11.35 -6.71
N ALA A 180 1.50 -10.02 -6.91
CA ALA A 180 2.49 -9.45 -7.83
C ALA A 180 3.93 -9.66 -7.37
N THR A 181 4.17 -9.58 -6.04
CA THR A 181 5.51 -9.68 -5.43
C THR A 181 5.91 -11.11 -5.09
N SER A 182 4.98 -12.05 -5.09
CA SER A 182 5.23 -13.47 -4.83
C SER A 182 6.26 -14.06 -5.78
N ILE A 183 7.18 -14.86 -5.25
CA ILE A 183 8.17 -15.58 -6.06
C ILE A 183 7.51 -16.75 -6.79
N ASP A 184 7.69 -16.84 -8.11
CA ASP A 184 7.28 -17.98 -8.92
C ASP A 184 8.53 -18.76 -9.33
N PRO A 185 8.72 -20.02 -8.88
CA PRO A 185 9.92 -20.80 -9.17
C PRO A 185 10.13 -21.09 -10.67
N ARG A 186 9.13 -20.86 -11.50
CA ARG A 186 9.19 -21.02 -12.96
C ARG A 186 9.75 -19.76 -13.64
N VAL A 187 9.83 -18.62 -12.93
CA VAL A 187 10.34 -17.35 -13.47
C VAL A 187 11.85 -17.27 -13.21
N ALA A 188 12.63 -17.36 -14.25
CA ALA A 188 14.07 -17.16 -14.18
C ALA A 188 14.43 -15.69 -14.51
N GLY A 189 15.08 -15.00 -13.57
CA GLY A 189 15.47 -13.59 -13.73
C GLY A 189 14.31 -12.60 -13.70
N VAL A 190 14.49 -11.45 -14.35
CA VAL A 190 13.48 -10.37 -14.37
C VAL A 190 12.36 -10.73 -15.35
N PRO A 191 11.07 -10.69 -14.93
CA PRO A 191 9.93 -11.08 -15.78
C PRO A 191 9.57 -9.99 -16.80
N SER A 192 10.49 -9.71 -17.72
CA SER A 192 10.35 -8.69 -18.75
C SER A 192 11.04 -9.15 -20.03
N THR A 193 10.35 -9.01 -21.18
CA THR A 193 10.96 -9.26 -22.51
C THR A 193 12.10 -8.28 -22.83
N LYS A 194 12.22 -7.19 -22.09
CA LYS A 194 13.32 -6.21 -22.19
C LYS A 194 14.52 -6.54 -21.28
N GLY A 195 14.38 -7.55 -20.39
CA GLY A 195 15.40 -7.93 -19.42
C GLY A 195 15.56 -6.97 -18.23
N THR A 196 14.75 -5.92 -18.17
CA THR A 196 14.74 -4.92 -17.06
C THR A 196 13.32 -4.48 -16.73
N LEU A 197 13.10 -4.03 -15.48
CA LEU A 197 11.86 -3.41 -14.96
C LEU A 197 12.19 -2.11 -14.23
#